data_56743012fcd8dcd7c52e823d422b2e0b
#
_entry.id   56743012fcd8dcd7c52e823d422b2e0b
#
_cell.length_a   1.000
_cell.length_b   1.000
_cell.length_c   1.000
_cell.angle_alpha   90.00
_cell.angle_beta   90.00
_cell.angle_gamma   90.00
#
_symmetry.space_group_name_H-M   'P 1'
#
loop_
_entity.id
_entity.type
_entity.pdbx_description
1 polymer ?
#
loop_
_entity_poly.entity_id
_entity_poly.type
_entity_poly.pdbx_seq_one_letter_code
_entity_poly.pdbx_strand_id
1 'polypeptide(L)'
;MSAPDPAGPPREARRARRSSPGQLWVAAVCTALFAALTITVLTVDGKRPLPGDQALHTWALTHRPDALTAAARTLADSGTGLWPYLLAALAGSLAGRNARERTVSAVAALAVLLLGQGLRQALMLAIARPRPPHADWATHASGFSMPSGHSTTSALVAGLACWAAAHGARRILRWCVWGLAVVWAAGVGLTRIYLGVHWPSDVLAGWLLAAGYLTALAAVTGGRVPVACAPFPANSRQRRHLRTRDMG
;
A
#
# COMPACT_ATOMS: atom_id res chain seq x y z
N MET A 1 -43.54 -13.02 -36.70
CA MET A 1 -42.28 -12.23 -36.80
C MET A 1 -41.88 -11.90 -35.38
N SER A 2 -41.00 -12.71 -34.80
CA SER A 2 -40.49 -12.52 -33.41
C SER A 2 -39.29 -11.56 -33.47
N ALA A 3 -39.32 -10.53 -32.65
CA ALA A 3 -38.23 -9.56 -32.54
C ALA A 3 -36.97 -10.25 -31.97
N PRO A 4 -35.76 -9.93 -32.45
CA PRO A 4 -34.53 -10.49 -31.93
C PRO A 4 -34.25 -9.96 -30.52
N ASP A 5 -33.95 -10.88 -29.62
CA ASP A 5 -33.55 -10.65 -28.23
C ASP A 5 -32.35 -9.68 -28.17
N PRO A 6 -32.36 -8.62 -27.32
CA PRO A 6 -31.23 -7.72 -27.23
C PRO A 6 -30.01 -8.47 -26.69
N ALA A 7 -29.02 -8.64 -27.54
CA ALA A 7 -27.76 -9.28 -27.20
C ALA A 7 -27.16 -8.65 -25.93
N GLY A 8 -27.13 -9.42 -24.87
CA GLY A 8 -26.50 -9.02 -23.61
C GLY A 8 -25.01 -8.68 -23.82
N PRO A 9 -24.39 -7.90 -22.92
CA PRO A 9 -23.01 -7.46 -23.06
C PRO A 9 -22.07 -8.64 -23.31
N PRO A 10 -21.04 -8.49 -24.17
CA PRO A 10 -20.12 -9.57 -24.53
C PRO A 10 -19.54 -10.25 -23.28
N ARG A 11 -19.45 -11.58 -23.33
CA ARG A 11 -18.93 -12.42 -22.22
C ARG A 11 -17.53 -12.00 -21.76
N GLU A 12 -16.72 -11.38 -22.61
CA GLU A 12 -15.41 -10.81 -22.26
C GLU A 12 -15.51 -9.61 -21.29
N ALA A 13 -16.53 -8.77 -21.41
CA ALA A 13 -16.77 -7.66 -20.48
C ALA A 13 -17.16 -8.14 -19.07
N ARG A 14 -17.79 -9.31 -18.95
CA ARG A 14 -18.10 -9.94 -17.65
C ARG A 14 -16.88 -10.61 -17.00
N ARG A 15 -15.91 -11.08 -17.79
CA ARG A 15 -14.69 -11.72 -17.29
C ARG A 15 -13.73 -10.72 -16.63
N ALA A 16 -13.78 -9.45 -17.04
CA ALA A 16 -12.93 -8.38 -16.50
C ALA A 16 -13.30 -7.90 -15.09
N ARG A 17 -14.39 -8.42 -14.49
CA ARG A 17 -14.89 -7.99 -13.16
C ARG A 17 -14.64 -9.00 -12.04
N ARG A 18 -14.00 -10.14 -12.31
CA ARG A 18 -13.76 -11.11 -11.24
C ARG A 18 -12.45 -10.77 -10.52
N SER A 19 -12.58 -10.44 -9.22
CA SER A 19 -11.46 -10.43 -8.28
C SER A 19 -10.70 -11.74 -8.39
N SER A 20 -9.36 -11.70 -8.44
CA SER A 20 -8.61 -12.96 -8.41
C SER A 20 -8.78 -13.58 -7.02
N PRO A 21 -9.11 -14.89 -6.93
CA PRO A 21 -9.25 -15.57 -5.64
C PRO A 21 -8.02 -15.37 -4.74
N GLY A 22 -6.82 -15.31 -5.33
CA GLY A 22 -5.58 -15.07 -4.60
C GLY A 22 -5.51 -13.70 -3.90
N GLN A 23 -6.03 -12.63 -4.52
CA GLN A 23 -6.05 -11.30 -3.90
C GLN A 23 -7.00 -11.26 -2.68
N LEU A 24 -8.15 -11.90 -2.79
CA LEU A 24 -9.10 -12.01 -1.67
C LEU A 24 -8.51 -12.82 -0.52
N TRP A 25 -7.82 -13.91 -0.81
CA TRP A 25 -7.12 -14.72 0.19
C TRP A 25 -6.04 -13.93 0.91
N VAL A 26 -5.16 -13.23 0.19
CA VAL A 26 -4.12 -12.38 0.81
C VAL A 26 -4.75 -11.28 1.65
N ALA A 27 -5.79 -10.60 1.16
CA ALA A 27 -6.51 -9.58 1.93
C ALA A 27 -7.08 -10.15 3.22
N ALA A 28 -7.78 -11.30 3.13
CA ALA A 28 -8.38 -11.96 4.29
C ALA A 28 -7.32 -12.39 5.33
N VAL A 29 -6.23 -13.02 4.88
CA VAL A 29 -5.13 -13.45 5.76
C VAL A 29 -4.46 -12.26 6.44
N CYS A 30 -4.08 -11.22 5.69
CA CYS A 30 -3.45 -10.03 6.27
C CYS A 30 -4.38 -9.33 7.27
N THR A 31 -5.68 -9.21 6.97
CA THR A 31 -6.66 -8.62 7.87
C THR A 31 -6.86 -9.48 9.11
N ALA A 32 -6.95 -10.80 8.97
CA ALA A 32 -7.08 -11.72 10.09
C ALA A 32 -5.85 -11.68 11.02
N LEU A 33 -4.63 -11.68 10.44
CA LEU A 33 -3.39 -11.57 11.21
C LEU A 33 -3.28 -10.20 11.90
N PHE A 34 -3.65 -9.11 11.23
CA PHE A 34 -3.72 -7.78 11.84
C PHE A 34 -4.70 -7.75 13.01
N ALA A 35 -5.89 -8.31 12.83
CA ALA A 35 -6.92 -8.39 13.87
C ALA A 35 -6.45 -9.25 15.05
N ALA A 36 -5.88 -10.43 14.79
CA ALA A 36 -5.35 -11.31 15.83
C ALA A 36 -4.25 -10.62 16.64
N LEU A 37 -3.29 -9.96 15.97
CA LEU A 37 -2.23 -9.21 16.63
C LEU A 37 -2.79 -8.05 17.46
N THR A 38 -3.78 -7.33 16.93
CA THR A 38 -4.45 -6.24 17.64
C THR A 38 -5.18 -6.74 18.88
N ILE A 39 -5.93 -7.82 18.77
CA ILE A 39 -6.63 -8.45 19.90
C ILE A 39 -5.62 -8.87 20.97
N THR A 40 -4.53 -9.55 20.57
CA THR A 40 -3.47 -9.93 21.51
C THR A 40 -2.91 -8.73 22.27
N VAL A 41 -2.62 -7.62 21.58
CA VAL A 41 -2.15 -6.39 22.23
C VAL A 41 -3.19 -5.79 23.17
N LEU A 42 -4.48 -5.83 22.81
CA LEU A 42 -5.56 -5.27 23.62
C LEU A 42 -5.90 -6.13 24.85
N THR A 43 -5.63 -7.44 24.80
CA THR A 43 -5.87 -8.36 25.93
C THR A 43 -4.73 -8.38 26.94
N VAL A 44 -3.54 -7.89 26.57
CA VAL A 44 -2.43 -7.73 27.51
C VAL A 44 -2.66 -6.52 28.41
N ASP A 45 -2.57 -6.71 29.71
CA ASP A 45 -2.77 -5.67 30.71
C ASP A 45 -1.85 -4.44 30.46
N GLY A 46 -2.47 -3.24 30.43
CA GLY A 46 -1.78 -2.00 30.09
C GLY A 46 -1.18 -1.96 28.69
N LYS A 47 -1.57 -2.86 27.78
CA LYS A 47 -1.03 -2.98 26.40
C LYS A 47 0.50 -3.04 26.37
N ARG A 48 1.06 -3.78 27.32
CA ARG A 48 2.52 -3.98 27.49
C ARG A 48 3.15 -4.60 26.23
N PRO A 49 4.49 -4.49 26.06
CA PRO A 49 5.18 -5.17 24.97
C PRO A 49 4.98 -6.68 25.06
N LEU A 50 4.81 -7.31 23.88
CA LEU A 50 4.80 -8.76 23.78
C LEU A 50 6.22 -9.31 24.04
N PRO A 51 6.40 -10.60 24.39
CA PRO A 51 7.72 -11.15 24.69
C PRO A 51 8.78 -10.91 23.60
N GLY A 52 8.41 -11.05 22.32
CA GLY A 52 9.28 -10.75 21.18
C GLY A 52 9.57 -9.27 21.00
N ASP A 53 8.62 -8.39 21.36
CA ASP A 53 8.81 -6.94 21.32
C ASP A 53 9.93 -6.50 22.26
N GLN A 54 9.89 -6.97 23.49
CA GLN A 54 10.88 -6.62 24.50
C GLN A 54 12.28 -7.12 24.14
N ALA A 55 12.40 -8.35 23.65
CA ALA A 55 13.69 -8.94 23.28
C ALA A 55 14.39 -8.16 22.16
N LEU A 56 13.67 -7.86 21.08
CA LEU A 56 14.22 -7.10 19.94
C LEU A 56 14.49 -5.64 20.29
N HIS A 57 13.65 -5.04 21.15
CA HIS A 57 13.87 -3.68 21.64
C HIS A 57 15.17 -3.60 22.45
N THR A 58 15.35 -4.50 23.42
CA THR A 58 16.58 -4.56 24.24
C THR A 58 17.81 -4.79 23.37
N TRP A 59 17.73 -5.71 22.39
CA TRP A 59 18.82 -5.92 21.45
C TRP A 59 19.16 -4.65 20.68
N ALA A 60 18.16 -3.91 20.18
CA ALA A 60 18.37 -2.67 19.46
C ALA A 60 19.07 -1.60 20.32
N LEU A 61 18.73 -1.51 21.60
CA LEU A 61 19.36 -0.55 22.52
C LEU A 61 20.86 -0.82 22.72
N THR A 62 21.24 -2.10 22.80
CA THR A 62 22.63 -2.51 23.07
C THR A 62 23.52 -2.54 21.82
N HIS A 63 22.93 -2.50 20.60
CA HIS A 63 23.64 -2.57 19.32
C HIS A 63 23.45 -1.30 18.46
N ARG A 64 23.64 -0.12 19.06
CA ARG A 64 23.31 1.18 18.46
C ARG A 64 24.52 2.13 18.33
N PRO A 65 25.56 1.81 17.52
CA PRO A 65 26.64 2.75 17.26
C PRO A 65 26.12 3.97 16.47
N ASP A 66 26.73 5.14 16.68
CA ASP A 66 26.29 6.43 16.16
C ASP A 66 26.13 6.44 14.63
N ALA A 67 27.06 5.83 13.90
CA ALA A 67 27.00 5.76 12.44
C ALA A 67 25.76 5.02 11.95
N LEU A 68 25.41 3.87 12.55
CA LEU A 68 24.21 3.13 12.18
C LEU A 68 22.95 3.85 12.64
N THR A 69 22.99 4.55 13.75
CA THR A 69 21.88 5.39 14.23
C THR A 69 21.61 6.54 13.24
N ALA A 70 22.65 7.21 12.73
CA ALA A 70 22.51 8.24 11.71
C ALA A 70 21.93 7.68 10.40
N ALA A 71 22.45 6.56 9.93
CA ALA A 71 21.93 5.87 8.73
C ALA A 71 20.47 5.45 8.90
N ALA A 72 20.09 4.92 10.09
CA ALA A 72 18.71 4.55 10.40
C ALA A 72 17.76 5.75 10.40
N ARG A 73 18.18 6.90 10.90
CA ARG A 73 17.41 8.15 10.82
C ARG A 73 17.18 8.56 9.37
N THR A 74 18.23 8.62 8.57
CA THR A 74 18.13 8.99 7.14
C THR A 74 17.19 8.05 6.39
N LEU A 75 17.29 6.73 6.61
CA LEU A 75 16.39 5.77 5.99
C LEU A 75 14.95 5.93 6.49
N ALA A 76 14.73 6.15 7.80
CA ALA A 76 13.41 6.41 8.35
C ALA A 76 12.78 7.67 7.72
N ASP A 77 13.54 8.75 7.58
CA ASP A 77 13.09 10.03 7.01
C ASP A 77 12.66 9.89 5.54
N SER A 78 13.26 8.96 4.79
CA SER A 78 12.83 8.65 3.42
C SER A 78 11.41 8.08 3.33
N GLY A 79 10.89 7.50 4.43
CA GLY A 79 9.54 6.94 4.55
C GLY A 79 8.49 7.93 5.07
N THR A 80 8.83 9.21 5.24
CA THR A 80 7.95 10.23 5.82
C THR A 80 8.07 11.58 5.09
N GLY A 81 7.39 12.61 5.60
CA GLY A 81 7.39 13.94 5.00
C GLY A 81 6.82 13.94 3.59
N LEU A 82 7.47 14.64 2.65
CA LEU A 82 7.01 14.79 1.28
C LEU A 82 7.30 13.56 0.39
N TRP A 83 8.33 12.78 0.71
CA TRP A 83 8.81 11.68 -0.13
C TRP A 83 7.75 10.62 -0.48
N PRO A 84 6.94 10.10 0.46
CA PRO A 84 5.88 9.15 0.16
C PRO A 84 4.87 9.66 -0.89
N TYR A 85 4.52 10.94 -0.84
CA TYR A 85 3.56 11.54 -1.78
C TYR A 85 4.16 11.67 -3.17
N LEU A 86 5.41 12.11 -3.27
CA LEU A 86 6.13 12.20 -4.55
C LEU A 86 6.29 10.82 -5.19
N LEU A 87 6.66 9.80 -4.40
CA LEU A 87 6.81 8.43 -4.89
C LEU A 87 5.48 7.82 -5.31
N ALA A 88 4.40 8.06 -4.56
CA ALA A 88 3.06 7.60 -4.94
C ALA A 88 2.56 8.28 -6.22
N ALA A 89 2.75 9.60 -6.36
CA ALA A 89 2.38 10.34 -7.56
C ALA A 89 3.20 9.87 -8.77
N LEU A 90 4.51 9.63 -8.61
CA LEU A 90 5.37 9.09 -9.64
C LEU A 90 4.92 7.69 -10.06
N ALA A 91 4.67 6.78 -9.11
CA ALA A 91 4.18 5.45 -9.38
C ALA A 91 2.86 5.49 -10.19
N GLY A 92 1.90 6.32 -9.77
CA GLY A 92 0.66 6.52 -10.51
C GLY A 92 0.90 7.06 -11.92
N SER A 93 1.76 8.08 -12.08
CA SER A 93 2.08 8.67 -13.38
C SER A 93 2.71 7.64 -14.33
N LEU A 94 3.60 6.79 -13.85
CA LEU A 94 4.25 5.76 -14.66
C LEU A 94 3.29 4.66 -15.15
N ALA A 95 2.15 4.47 -14.50
CA ALA A 95 1.14 3.52 -14.93
C ALA A 95 0.27 4.02 -16.09
N GLY A 96 0.23 5.34 -16.34
CA GLY A 96 -0.55 5.96 -17.43
C GLY A 96 0.21 6.00 -18.76
N ARG A 97 -0.53 5.85 -19.88
CA ARG A 97 0.03 5.83 -21.24
C ARG A 97 0.05 7.21 -21.91
N ASN A 98 -0.87 8.08 -21.54
CA ASN A 98 -0.99 9.45 -22.05
C ASN A 98 -1.10 10.44 -20.89
N ALA A 99 -0.99 11.75 -21.17
CA ALA A 99 -0.96 12.79 -20.14
C ALA A 99 -2.17 12.73 -19.19
N ARG A 100 -3.39 12.55 -19.73
CA ARG A 100 -4.60 12.45 -18.93
C ARG A 100 -4.59 11.22 -18.01
N GLU A 101 -4.24 10.05 -18.54
CA GLU A 101 -4.13 8.83 -17.75
C GLU A 101 -3.07 8.97 -16.65
N ARG A 102 -1.91 9.57 -16.93
CA ARG A 102 -0.85 9.84 -15.97
C ARG A 102 -1.36 10.71 -14.81
N THR A 103 -2.03 11.81 -15.11
CA THR A 103 -2.58 12.69 -14.08
C THR A 103 -3.64 11.98 -13.24
N VAL A 104 -4.61 11.31 -13.88
CA VAL A 104 -5.67 10.59 -13.17
C VAL A 104 -5.09 9.47 -12.30
N SER A 105 -4.10 8.71 -12.80
CA SER A 105 -3.44 7.65 -12.04
C SER A 105 -2.61 8.19 -10.87
N ALA A 106 -1.93 9.33 -11.04
CA ALA A 106 -1.20 9.99 -9.97
C ALA A 106 -2.14 10.46 -8.86
N VAL A 107 -3.24 11.13 -9.20
CA VAL A 107 -4.26 11.56 -8.23
C VAL A 107 -4.86 10.36 -7.51
N ALA A 108 -5.17 9.29 -8.22
CA ALA A 108 -5.71 8.09 -7.64
C ALA A 108 -4.72 7.38 -6.70
N ALA A 109 -3.44 7.31 -7.06
CA ALA A 109 -2.40 6.75 -6.20
C ALA A 109 -2.24 7.59 -4.91
N LEU A 110 -2.28 8.92 -5.01
CA LEU A 110 -2.30 9.80 -3.86
C LEU A 110 -3.54 9.59 -2.98
N ALA A 111 -4.72 9.44 -3.57
CA ALA A 111 -5.94 9.14 -2.83
C ALA A 111 -5.84 7.80 -2.08
N VAL A 112 -5.30 6.76 -2.71
CA VAL A 112 -5.04 5.46 -2.06
C VAL A 112 -4.10 5.61 -0.87
N LEU A 113 -3.00 6.36 -1.04
CA LEU A 113 -2.06 6.61 0.04
C LEU A 113 -2.72 7.37 1.20
N LEU A 114 -3.43 8.47 0.92
CA LEU A 114 -4.08 9.30 1.93
C LEU A 114 -5.18 8.55 2.69
N LEU A 115 -6.00 7.77 1.99
CA LEU A 115 -7.03 6.93 2.62
C LEU A 115 -6.42 5.85 3.51
N GLY A 116 -5.34 5.21 3.06
CA GLY A 116 -4.61 4.22 3.86
C GLY A 116 -3.96 4.84 5.11
N GLN A 117 -3.41 6.05 4.99
CA GLN A 117 -2.87 6.81 6.13
C GLN A 117 -3.99 7.24 7.10
N GLY A 118 -5.14 7.68 6.58
CA GLY A 118 -6.31 8.02 7.38
C GLY A 118 -6.86 6.82 8.16
N LEU A 119 -6.98 5.66 7.50
CA LEU A 119 -7.35 4.41 8.16
C LEU A 119 -6.36 4.04 9.28
N ARG A 120 -5.05 4.09 8.98
CA ARG A 120 -3.99 3.86 9.98
C ARG A 120 -4.12 4.82 11.16
N GLN A 121 -4.37 6.12 10.91
CA GLN A 121 -4.52 7.12 11.96
C GLN A 121 -5.73 6.83 12.86
N ALA A 122 -6.87 6.48 12.27
CA ALA A 122 -8.06 6.10 13.01
C ALA A 122 -7.83 4.87 13.90
N LEU A 123 -7.18 3.83 13.35
CA LEU A 123 -6.82 2.62 14.11
C LEU A 123 -5.82 2.93 15.23
N MET A 124 -4.84 3.78 14.99
CA MET A 124 -3.87 4.19 16.01
C MET A 124 -4.56 4.85 17.21
N LEU A 125 -5.51 5.73 16.96
CA LEU A 125 -6.27 6.39 18.01
C LEU A 125 -7.19 5.41 18.77
N ALA A 126 -7.81 4.47 18.05
CA ALA A 126 -8.69 3.47 18.64
C ALA A 126 -7.92 2.44 19.50
N ILE A 127 -6.76 1.97 19.03
CA ILE A 127 -5.92 1.01 19.75
C ILE A 127 -5.22 1.67 20.93
N ALA A 128 -4.74 2.89 20.76
CA ALA A 128 -4.09 3.71 21.79
C ALA A 128 -3.00 2.96 22.58
N ARG A 129 -2.11 2.23 21.87
CA ARG A 129 -1.00 1.50 22.49
C ARG A 129 0.14 2.44 22.87
N PRO A 130 0.69 2.37 24.09
CA PRO A 130 1.84 3.17 24.48
C PRO A 130 3.11 2.76 23.71
N ARG A 131 3.99 3.74 23.45
CA ARG A 131 5.30 3.52 22.84
C ARG A 131 6.30 2.94 23.84
N PRO A 132 7.47 2.46 23.39
CA PRO A 132 8.62 2.24 24.24
C PRO A 132 8.95 3.48 25.10
N PRO A 133 9.67 3.31 26.21
CA PRO A 133 10.06 4.41 27.10
C PRO A 133 10.78 5.52 26.33
N HIS A 134 10.45 6.77 26.63
CA HIS A 134 11.02 7.93 25.93
C HIS A 134 12.55 8.03 26.06
N ALA A 135 13.11 7.53 27.16
CA ALA A 135 14.55 7.48 27.38
C ALA A 135 15.30 6.63 26.36
N ASP A 136 14.59 5.69 25.69
CA ASP A 136 15.18 4.76 24.71
C ASP A 136 15.19 5.35 23.28
N TRP A 137 14.56 6.49 23.07
CA TRP A 137 14.34 7.05 21.73
C TRP A 137 15.60 7.69 21.16
N ALA A 138 16.01 7.22 20.00
CA ALA A 138 17.08 7.84 19.22
C ALA A 138 16.56 8.78 18.11
N THR A 139 15.24 9.01 18.03
CA THR A 139 14.59 9.94 17.10
C THR A 139 13.26 10.42 17.69
N HIS A 140 12.72 11.51 17.15
CA HIS A 140 11.40 11.99 17.57
C HIS A 140 10.27 11.09 17.08
N ALA A 141 9.24 10.91 17.91
CA ALA A 141 7.99 10.28 17.54
C ALA A 141 6.82 10.91 18.32
N SER A 142 5.60 10.83 17.78
CA SER A 142 4.41 11.40 18.40
C SER A 142 3.23 10.42 18.34
N GLY A 143 2.23 10.63 19.18
CA GLY A 143 1.02 9.82 19.25
C GLY A 143 1.28 8.40 19.75
N PHE A 144 0.32 7.50 19.57
CA PHE A 144 0.39 6.10 19.97
C PHE A 144 1.28 5.27 19.04
N SER A 145 1.60 4.04 19.47
CA SER A 145 2.61 3.25 18.76
C SER A 145 2.02 2.36 17.64
N MET A 146 0.83 1.79 17.81
CA MET A 146 0.28 0.77 16.91
C MET A 146 -0.93 1.28 16.11
N PRO A 147 -0.99 1.02 14.79
CA PRO A 147 0.07 0.49 13.95
C PRO A 147 1.09 1.58 13.55
N SER A 148 2.34 1.16 13.26
CA SER A 148 3.44 2.09 12.92
C SER A 148 3.15 2.88 11.65
N GLY A 149 3.23 4.22 11.72
CA GLY A 149 2.97 5.11 10.58
C GLY A 149 4.00 4.98 9.46
N HIS A 150 5.29 4.95 9.80
CA HIS A 150 6.37 4.76 8.82
C HIS A 150 6.25 3.42 8.09
N SER A 151 5.99 2.34 8.83
CA SER A 151 5.83 1.00 8.26
C SER A 151 4.61 0.90 7.35
N THR A 152 3.47 1.47 7.75
CA THR A 152 2.27 1.51 6.91
C THR A 152 2.49 2.33 5.65
N THR A 153 3.01 3.57 5.79
CA THR A 153 3.21 4.48 4.67
C THR A 153 4.21 3.94 3.65
N SER A 154 5.37 3.44 4.11
CA SER A 154 6.38 2.86 3.21
C SER A 154 5.85 1.60 2.49
N ALA A 155 5.09 0.75 3.17
CA ALA A 155 4.47 -0.43 2.55
C ALA A 155 3.38 -0.06 1.53
N LEU A 156 2.58 0.98 1.79
CA LEU A 156 1.62 1.51 0.81
C LEU A 156 2.32 2.02 -0.45
N VAL A 157 3.37 2.81 -0.29
CA VAL A 157 4.16 3.33 -1.43
C VAL A 157 4.83 2.20 -2.20
N ALA A 158 5.44 1.23 -1.49
CA ALA A 158 6.05 0.06 -2.11
C ALA A 158 5.03 -0.74 -2.92
N GLY A 159 3.83 -0.96 -2.39
CA GLY A 159 2.76 -1.64 -3.11
C GLY A 159 2.29 -0.89 -4.35
N LEU A 160 2.18 0.45 -4.28
CA LEU A 160 1.87 1.30 -5.46
C LEU A 160 2.97 1.23 -6.52
N ALA A 161 4.25 1.24 -6.12
CA ALA A 161 5.38 1.08 -7.04
C ALA A 161 5.37 -0.32 -7.70
N CYS A 162 5.12 -1.37 -6.93
CA CYS A 162 4.97 -2.73 -7.44
C CYS A 162 3.82 -2.85 -8.45
N TRP A 163 2.69 -2.22 -8.14
CA TRP A 163 1.54 -2.16 -9.03
C TRP A 163 1.88 -1.43 -10.34
N ALA A 164 2.49 -0.24 -10.28
CA ALA A 164 2.88 0.52 -11.47
C ALA A 164 3.85 -0.29 -12.35
N ALA A 165 4.85 -0.93 -11.76
CA ALA A 165 5.80 -1.78 -12.47
C ALA A 165 5.13 -3.00 -13.13
N ALA A 166 4.08 -3.55 -12.51
CA ALA A 166 3.32 -4.66 -13.09
C ALA A 166 2.57 -4.27 -14.38
N HIS A 167 2.20 -2.98 -14.53
CA HIS A 167 1.43 -2.49 -15.68
C HIS A 167 2.28 -1.96 -16.83
N GLY A 168 3.51 -1.52 -16.60
CA GLY A 168 4.30 -0.84 -17.63
C GLY A 168 5.73 -1.34 -17.83
N ALA A 169 6.32 -2.04 -16.84
CA ALA A 169 7.73 -2.39 -16.89
C ALA A 169 8.02 -3.73 -17.57
N ARG A 170 9.18 -3.82 -18.26
CA ARG A 170 9.73 -5.09 -18.73
C ARG A 170 9.98 -6.03 -17.55
N ARG A 171 9.96 -7.33 -17.79
CA ARG A 171 10.04 -8.38 -16.74
C ARG A 171 11.19 -8.15 -15.75
N ILE A 172 12.39 -7.89 -16.23
CA ILE A 172 13.58 -7.67 -15.37
C ILE A 172 13.37 -6.41 -14.50
N LEU A 173 13.02 -5.28 -15.11
CA LEU A 173 12.80 -4.03 -14.39
C LEU A 173 11.69 -4.17 -13.32
N ARG A 174 10.63 -4.91 -13.62
CA ARG A 174 9.56 -5.20 -12.65
C ARG A 174 10.09 -5.91 -11.42
N TRP A 175 10.90 -6.95 -11.58
CA TRP A 175 11.48 -7.68 -10.46
C TRP A 175 12.45 -6.80 -9.64
N CYS A 176 13.25 -5.97 -10.32
CA CYS A 176 14.13 -5.00 -9.65
C CYS A 176 13.35 -4.00 -8.82
N VAL A 177 12.27 -3.42 -9.37
CA VAL A 177 11.40 -2.47 -8.65
C VAL A 177 10.74 -3.15 -7.46
N TRP A 178 10.24 -4.38 -7.61
CA TRP A 178 9.62 -5.14 -6.54
C TRP A 178 10.61 -5.43 -5.40
N GLY A 179 11.80 -5.93 -5.74
CA GLY A 179 12.85 -6.20 -4.76
C GLY A 179 13.26 -4.93 -4.00
N LEU A 180 13.54 -3.84 -4.72
CA LEU A 180 13.93 -2.57 -4.12
C LEU A 180 12.83 -1.98 -3.23
N ALA A 181 11.58 -1.99 -3.69
CA ALA A 181 10.45 -1.46 -2.95
C ALA A 181 10.21 -2.23 -1.64
N VAL A 182 10.29 -3.57 -1.68
CA VAL A 182 10.14 -4.43 -0.50
C VAL A 182 11.29 -4.20 0.48
N VAL A 183 12.53 -4.19 0.01
CA VAL A 183 13.72 -3.96 0.85
C VAL A 183 13.66 -2.57 1.50
N TRP A 184 13.29 -1.54 0.74
CA TRP A 184 13.13 -0.20 1.28
C TRP A 184 12.01 -0.13 2.34
N ALA A 185 10.82 -0.67 2.07
CA ALA A 185 9.71 -0.62 3.02
C ALA A 185 10.00 -1.44 4.29
N ALA A 186 10.67 -2.59 4.15
CA ALA A 186 11.15 -3.38 5.28
C ALA A 186 12.19 -2.59 6.09
N GLY A 187 13.18 -2.01 5.41
CA GLY A 187 14.22 -1.18 6.02
C GLY A 187 13.63 -0.01 6.80
N VAL A 188 12.74 0.78 6.22
CA VAL A 188 12.06 1.89 6.89
C VAL A 188 11.33 1.40 8.15
N GLY A 189 10.61 0.28 8.08
CA GLY A 189 9.94 -0.29 9.25
C GLY A 189 10.92 -0.72 10.34
N LEU A 190 11.98 -1.45 9.96
CA LEU A 190 12.99 -1.94 10.91
C LEU A 190 13.77 -0.81 11.60
N THR A 191 14.00 0.32 10.91
CA THR A 191 14.61 1.50 11.57
C THR A 191 13.79 1.99 12.76
N ARG A 192 12.47 1.80 12.76
CA ARG A 192 11.61 2.28 13.87
C ARG A 192 11.80 1.47 15.15
N ILE A 193 12.10 0.17 14.99
CA ILE A 193 12.49 -0.70 16.10
C ILE A 193 13.89 -0.30 16.59
N TYR A 194 14.83 -0.19 15.65
CA TYR A 194 16.22 0.14 15.93
C TYR A 194 16.38 1.50 16.62
N LEU A 195 15.59 2.49 16.22
CA LEU A 195 15.57 3.83 16.82
C LEU A 195 14.78 3.89 18.15
N GLY A 196 14.23 2.77 18.62
CA GLY A 196 13.60 2.64 19.94
C GLY A 196 12.22 3.28 20.07
N VAL A 197 11.54 3.64 18.98
CA VAL A 197 10.27 4.38 19.02
C VAL A 197 9.03 3.53 18.75
N HIS A 198 9.21 2.28 18.33
CA HIS A 198 8.13 1.32 18.06
C HIS A 198 8.51 -0.08 18.54
N TRP A 199 7.49 -0.81 18.95
CA TRP A 199 7.59 -2.24 19.17
C TRP A 199 7.62 -2.99 17.83
N PRO A 200 8.33 -4.14 17.71
CA PRO A 200 8.30 -5.00 16.52
C PRO A 200 6.90 -5.34 16.02
N SER A 201 5.98 -5.64 16.92
CA SER A 201 4.58 -5.92 16.58
C SER A 201 3.84 -4.71 16.00
N ASP A 202 4.19 -3.46 16.35
CA ASP A 202 3.61 -2.26 15.73
C ASP A 202 4.02 -2.13 14.26
N VAL A 203 5.27 -2.49 13.96
CA VAL A 203 5.84 -2.49 12.61
C VAL A 203 5.17 -3.55 11.76
N LEU A 204 5.06 -4.78 12.29
CA LEU A 204 4.36 -5.88 11.63
C LEU A 204 2.89 -5.52 11.37
N ALA A 205 2.19 -4.94 12.34
CA ALA A 205 0.82 -4.46 12.18
C ALA A 205 0.71 -3.44 11.05
N GLY A 206 1.67 -2.51 10.92
CA GLY A 206 1.71 -1.54 9.84
C GLY A 206 1.83 -2.18 8.45
N TRP A 207 2.68 -3.20 8.30
CA TRP A 207 2.83 -3.94 7.04
C TRP A 207 1.59 -4.78 6.71
N LEU A 208 1.01 -5.48 7.70
CA LEU A 208 -0.22 -6.26 7.53
C LEU A 208 -1.40 -5.37 7.11
N LEU A 209 -1.55 -4.21 7.76
CA LEU A 209 -2.59 -3.23 7.41
C LEU A 209 -2.44 -2.76 5.96
N ALA A 210 -1.23 -2.36 5.55
CA ALA A 210 -0.98 -1.90 4.19
C ALA A 210 -1.23 -3.00 3.15
N ALA A 211 -0.74 -4.23 3.40
CA ALA A 211 -0.92 -5.36 2.51
C ALA A 211 -2.41 -5.75 2.39
N GLY A 212 -3.13 -5.84 3.51
CA GLY A 212 -4.55 -6.13 3.54
C GLY A 212 -5.37 -5.07 2.79
N TYR A 213 -5.11 -3.79 3.07
CA TYR A 213 -5.78 -2.67 2.42
C TYR A 213 -5.57 -2.67 0.90
N LEU A 214 -4.31 -2.77 0.42
CA LEU A 214 -4.00 -2.73 -1.01
C LEU A 214 -4.54 -3.95 -1.76
N THR A 215 -4.46 -5.14 -1.16
CA THR A 215 -4.98 -6.37 -1.80
C THR A 215 -6.51 -6.41 -1.81
N ALA A 216 -7.17 -5.91 -0.77
CA ALA A 216 -8.62 -5.74 -0.75
C ALA A 216 -9.06 -4.74 -1.83
N LEU A 217 -8.38 -3.60 -1.94
CA LEU A 217 -8.65 -2.61 -2.97
C LEU A 217 -8.45 -3.19 -4.38
N ALA A 218 -7.35 -3.92 -4.61
CA ALA A 218 -7.09 -4.59 -5.88
C ALA A 218 -8.16 -5.64 -6.21
N ALA A 219 -8.64 -6.39 -5.23
CA ALA A 219 -9.72 -7.36 -5.40
C ALA A 219 -11.04 -6.68 -5.82
N VAL A 220 -11.43 -5.59 -5.15
CA VAL A 220 -12.67 -4.85 -5.46
C VAL A 220 -12.59 -4.17 -6.84
N THR A 221 -11.42 -3.65 -7.20
CA THR A 221 -11.21 -2.94 -8.48
C THR A 221 -10.84 -3.86 -9.65
N GLY A 222 -10.75 -5.17 -9.42
CA GLY A 222 -10.33 -6.15 -10.44
C GLY A 222 -8.86 -5.99 -10.85
N GLY A 223 -7.99 -5.64 -9.92
CA GLY A 223 -6.55 -5.40 -10.15
C GLY A 223 -6.24 -4.04 -10.77
N ARG A 224 -7.27 -3.27 -11.07
CA ARG A 224 -7.14 -1.87 -11.47
C ARG A 224 -7.07 -1.04 -10.19
N VAL A 225 -5.87 -0.74 -9.71
CA VAL A 225 -5.75 0.32 -8.71
C VAL A 225 -6.30 1.60 -9.33
N PRO A 226 -7.02 2.39 -8.58
CA PRO A 226 -8.30 3.02 -8.87
C PRO A 226 -8.24 4.04 -10.00
N VAL A 227 -7.77 3.64 -11.14
CA VAL A 227 -7.98 4.43 -12.33
C VAL A 227 -9.03 3.74 -13.15
N ALA A 228 -10.17 4.32 -13.16
CA ALA A 228 -11.17 4.08 -14.16
C ALA A 228 -10.58 4.39 -15.55
N CYS A 229 -9.78 3.49 -16.10
CA CYS A 229 -9.84 3.22 -17.52
C CYS A 229 -11.18 2.54 -17.76
N ALA A 230 -12.28 3.27 -17.57
CA ALA A 230 -13.48 2.96 -18.29
C ALA A 230 -13.06 2.97 -19.77
N PRO A 231 -13.29 1.90 -20.54
CA PRO A 231 -13.15 1.99 -21.98
C PRO A 231 -14.10 3.14 -22.38
N PHE A 232 -13.54 4.26 -22.83
CA PHE A 232 -14.35 5.30 -23.42
C PHE A 232 -15.19 4.67 -24.50
N PRO A 233 -16.50 5.00 -24.60
CA PRO A 233 -17.29 4.57 -25.73
C PRO A 233 -16.53 5.03 -26.97
N ALA A 234 -16.14 4.05 -27.80
CA ALA A 234 -15.47 4.32 -29.08
C ALA A 234 -16.30 5.39 -29.77
N ASN A 235 -15.66 6.51 -30.10
CA ASN A 235 -16.29 7.70 -30.65
C ASN A 235 -17.18 7.29 -31.82
N SER A 236 -18.48 7.36 -31.65
CA SER A 236 -19.49 6.94 -32.62
C SER A 236 -19.37 7.70 -33.96
N ARG A 237 -18.57 8.78 -34.02
CA ARG A 237 -18.25 9.53 -35.23
C ARG A 237 -17.30 8.75 -36.17
N GLN A 238 -16.40 7.92 -35.66
CA GLN A 238 -15.46 7.18 -36.50
C GLN A 238 -16.12 5.97 -37.19
N ARG A 239 -17.21 5.43 -36.65
CA ARG A 239 -18.00 4.37 -37.29
C ARG A 239 -18.91 4.89 -38.43
N ARG A 240 -19.25 6.17 -38.47
CA ARG A 240 -20.02 6.73 -39.57
C ARG A 240 -19.18 6.91 -40.85
N HIS A 241 -17.89 7.27 -40.72
CA HIS A 241 -17.02 7.46 -41.88
C HIS A 241 -16.60 6.15 -42.58
N LEU A 242 -16.68 5.01 -41.92
CA LEU A 242 -16.40 3.71 -42.54
C LEU A 242 -17.61 3.15 -43.28
N ARG A 243 -18.85 3.47 -42.85
CA ARG A 243 -20.08 3.01 -43.54
C ARG A 243 -20.39 3.77 -44.83
N THR A 244 -19.86 4.96 -45.05
CA THR A 244 -20.07 5.72 -46.26
C THR A 244 -19.06 5.41 -47.37
N ARG A 245 -18.03 4.60 -47.10
CA ARG A 245 -17.04 4.16 -48.10
C ARG A 245 -17.38 2.83 -48.80
N ASP A 246 -18.30 2.06 -48.24
CA ASP A 246 -18.69 0.75 -48.80
C ASP A 246 -19.99 0.82 -49.65
N MET A 247 -20.48 2.04 -49.94
CA MET A 247 -21.66 2.26 -50.79
C MET A 247 -21.39 3.25 -51.96
N GLY A 248 -20.17 3.23 -52.52
CA GLY A 248 -19.82 3.98 -53.72
C GLY A 248 -19.08 3.10 -54.73
#